data_597069a4384610a4ad1a8a48866efeeb
#
_entry.id   597069a4384610a4ad1a8a48866efeeb
#
_cell.length_a   1.000
_cell.length_b   1.000
_cell.length_c   1.000
_cell.angle_alpha   90.00
_cell.angle_beta   90.00
_cell.angle_gamma   90.00
#
_symmetry.space_group_name_H-M   'P 1'
#
loop_
_entity.id
_entity.type
_entity.pdbx_description
1 polymer ?
#
loop_
_entity_poly.entity_id
_entity_poly.type
_entity_poly.pdbx_seq_one_letter_code
_entity_poly.pdbx_strand_id
1 'polypeptide(L)'
;AAASGVSAKMIRYYDSIGLVRPAGRSASGYRVYDDNDVNRLRFVRRARDLGFPVERIRLLLDLWRDRQRANSEVKELAAEQVAALGRRIGELEAMRQALLHLVQACHGDGRPDCPILEDLATTAPAPAAAPGSRRPVSRGRAPTSARLRRGAWDRRSPGPPADRRS
;
A
#
# COMPACT_ATOMS: atom_id res chain seq x y z
N ALA A 1 20.67 4.81 -17.29
CA ALA A 1 19.99 3.53 -17.04
C ALA A 1 20.77 2.70 -16.03
N ALA A 2 22.04 2.38 -16.28
CA ALA A 2 22.83 1.55 -15.37
C ALA A 2 22.87 2.11 -13.93
N ALA A 3 23.14 3.39 -13.74
CA ALA A 3 23.26 4.02 -12.42
C ALA A 3 21.95 3.98 -11.57
N SER A 4 20.78 3.98 -12.20
CA SER A 4 19.47 3.94 -11.50
C SER A 4 18.85 2.54 -11.45
N GLY A 5 19.36 1.60 -12.25
CA GLY A 5 18.77 0.28 -12.46
C GLY A 5 17.40 0.30 -13.15
N VAL A 6 17.03 1.43 -13.78
CA VAL A 6 15.80 1.58 -14.57
C VAL A 6 16.13 1.48 -16.05
N SER A 7 15.35 0.72 -16.81
CA SER A 7 15.59 0.55 -18.24
C SER A 7 15.43 1.88 -18.99
N ALA A 8 16.18 2.06 -20.10
CA ALA A 8 16.10 3.26 -20.92
C ALA A 8 14.68 3.52 -21.47
N LYS A 9 13.90 2.44 -21.72
CA LYS A 9 12.50 2.53 -22.13
C LYS A 9 11.65 3.15 -21.03
N MET A 10 11.82 2.70 -19.79
CA MET A 10 11.05 3.22 -18.63
C MET A 10 11.46 4.66 -18.29
N ILE A 11 12.76 5.02 -18.42
CA ILE A 11 13.21 6.39 -18.19
C ILE A 11 12.53 7.35 -19.20
N ARG A 12 12.45 6.96 -20.48
CA ARG A 12 11.74 7.75 -21.51
C ARG A 12 10.24 7.87 -21.21
N TYR A 13 9.63 6.81 -20.71
CA TYR A 13 8.23 6.84 -20.28
C TYR A 13 8.03 7.80 -19.08
N TYR A 14 8.90 7.75 -18.08
CA TYR A 14 8.81 8.68 -16.94
C TYR A 14 9.02 10.14 -17.32
N ASP A 15 9.88 10.42 -18.32
CA ASP A 15 10.02 11.74 -18.91
C ASP A 15 8.75 12.16 -19.65
N SER A 16 8.16 11.29 -20.49
CA SER A 16 6.97 11.62 -21.28
C SER A 16 5.74 11.94 -20.41
N ILE A 17 5.60 11.30 -19.26
CA ILE A 17 4.52 11.59 -18.28
C ILE A 17 4.91 12.68 -17.27
N GLY A 18 6.10 13.29 -17.40
CA GLY A 18 6.59 14.35 -16.51
C GLY A 18 6.89 13.91 -15.07
N LEU A 19 7.09 12.60 -14.84
CA LEU A 19 7.40 12.08 -13.50
C LEU A 19 8.84 12.37 -13.09
N VAL A 20 9.80 12.11 -14.02
CA VAL A 20 11.22 12.46 -13.88
C VAL A 20 11.68 13.07 -15.19
N ARG A 21 11.95 14.37 -15.18
CA ARG A 21 12.46 15.11 -16.35
C ARG A 21 13.98 15.11 -16.32
N PRO A 22 14.65 15.02 -17.47
CA PRO A 22 16.10 15.16 -17.54
C PRO A 22 16.53 16.58 -17.16
N ALA A 23 17.70 16.71 -16.54
CA ALA A 23 18.31 18.01 -16.22
C ALA A 23 18.55 18.85 -17.48
N GLY A 24 18.76 18.20 -18.64
CA GLY A 24 18.97 18.89 -19.91
C GLY A 24 19.09 17.95 -21.10
N ARG A 25 19.54 18.54 -22.22
CA ARG A 25 19.92 17.78 -23.43
C ARG A 25 21.34 18.16 -23.82
N SER A 26 22.10 17.18 -24.35
CA SER A 26 23.42 17.42 -24.92
C SER A 26 23.30 18.21 -26.24
N ALA A 27 24.41 18.73 -26.72
CA ALA A 27 24.48 19.39 -28.03
C ALA A 27 23.98 18.48 -29.18
N SER A 28 24.11 17.14 -29.02
CA SER A 28 23.62 16.12 -29.95
C SER A 28 22.16 15.69 -29.67
N GLY A 29 21.44 16.40 -28.81
CA GLY A 29 20.02 16.15 -28.53
C GLY A 29 19.70 15.02 -27.54
N TYR A 30 20.71 14.32 -27.02
CA TYR A 30 20.50 13.25 -26.03
C TYR A 30 20.11 13.81 -24.65
N ARG A 31 19.25 13.08 -23.93
CA ARG A 31 18.84 13.41 -22.56
C ARG A 31 20.01 13.26 -21.59
N VAL A 32 20.26 14.28 -20.80
CA VAL A 32 21.27 14.29 -19.73
C VAL A 32 20.55 14.29 -18.39
N TYR A 33 20.96 13.39 -17.51
CA TYR A 33 20.41 13.22 -16.16
C TYR A 33 21.53 13.48 -15.15
N ASP A 34 21.25 14.30 -14.14
CA ASP A 34 22.16 14.57 -13.04
C ASP A 34 22.01 13.52 -11.92
N ASP A 35 22.79 13.64 -10.84
CA ASP A 35 22.74 12.73 -9.70
C ASP A 35 21.38 12.80 -8.97
N ASN A 36 20.74 13.96 -8.95
CA ASN A 36 19.40 14.12 -8.37
C ASN A 36 18.36 13.35 -9.18
N ASP A 37 18.47 13.41 -10.50
CA ASP A 37 17.59 12.66 -11.41
C ASP A 37 17.80 11.15 -11.24
N VAL A 38 19.06 10.72 -11.09
CA VAL A 38 19.38 9.31 -10.80
C VAL A 38 18.77 8.88 -9.46
N ASN A 39 18.84 9.71 -8.43
CA ASN A 39 18.23 9.43 -7.14
C ASN A 39 16.69 9.38 -7.23
N ARG A 40 16.07 10.29 -7.99
CA ARG A 40 14.62 10.24 -8.27
C ARG A 40 14.22 8.96 -9.00
N LEU A 41 15.00 8.54 -9.99
CA LEU A 41 14.75 7.28 -10.72
C LEU A 41 14.88 6.06 -9.80
N ARG A 42 15.86 6.03 -8.89
CA ARG A 42 16.00 4.97 -7.87
C ARG A 42 14.79 4.95 -6.93
N PHE A 43 14.33 6.11 -6.49
CA PHE A 43 13.13 6.23 -5.66
C PHE A 43 11.89 5.71 -6.40
N VAL A 44 11.68 6.13 -7.66
CA VAL A 44 10.55 5.67 -8.50
C VAL A 44 10.59 4.15 -8.66
N ARG A 45 11.77 3.59 -8.94
CA ARG A 45 11.94 2.14 -9.05
C ARG A 45 11.52 1.46 -7.75
N ARG A 46 12.06 1.89 -6.60
CA ARG A 46 11.73 1.29 -5.30
C ARG A 46 10.23 1.38 -4.98
N ALA A 47 9.61 2.52 -5.24
CA ALA A 47 8.17 2.68 -5.03
C ALA A 47 7.36 1.76 -5.96
N ARG A 48 7.78 1.57 -7.23
CA ARG A 48 7.17 0.61 -8.16
C ARG A 48 7.30 -0.83 -7.67
N ASP A 49 8.47 -1.21 -7.18
CA ASP A 49 8.73 -2.55 -6.62
C ASP A 49 7.83 -2.83 -5.41
N LEU A 50 7.45 -1.80 -4.65
CA LEU A 50 6.47 -1.87 -3.56
C LEU A 50 5.01 -1.78 -4.02
N GLY A 51 4.77 -1.73 -5.35
CA GLY A 51 3.43 -1.76 -5.93
C GLY A 51 2.69 -0.42 -5.96
N PHE A 52 3.35 0.69 -5.65
CA PHE A 52 2.69 2.00 -5.75
C PHE A 52 2.32 2.32 -7.21
N PRO A 53 1.09 2.77 -7.49
CA PRO A 53 0.70 3.29 -8.80
C PRO A 53 1.42 4.61 -9.09
N VAL A 54 1.57 4.95 -10.38
CA VAL A 54 2.35 6.12 -10.82
C VAL A 54 1.86 7.43 -10.21
N GLU A 55 0.56 7.57 -10.06
CA GLU A 55 -0.08 8.75 -9.46
C GLU A 55 0.34 8.94 -8.00
N ARG A 56 0.42 7.85 -7.23
CA ARG A 56 0.90 7.86 -5.84
C ARG A 56 2.40 8.13 -5.75
N ILE A 57 3.17 7.62 -6.71
CA ILE A 57 4.62 7.91 -6.78
C ILE A 57 4.87 9.40 -7.03
N ARG A 58 4.03 10.05 -7.83
CA ARG A 58 4.10 11.51 -8.06
C ARG A 58 3.93 12.26 -6.74
N LEU A 59 2.88 11.96 -5.98
CA LEU A 59 2.63 12.56 -4.65
C LEU A 59 3.81 12.31 -3.69
N LEU A 60 4.33 11.09 -3.64
CA LEU A 60 5.49 10.75 -2.81
C LEU A 60 6.76 11.52 -3.22
N LEU A 61 6.98 11.75 -4.52
CA LEU A 61 8.10 12.56 -5.01
C LEU A 61 7.95 14.04 -4.63
N ASP A 62 6.73 14.58 -4.68
CA ASP A 62 6.45 15.96 -4.29
C ASP A 62 6.65 16.13 -2.78
N LEU A 63 6.13 15.21 -1.97
CA LEU A 63 6.38 15.16 -0.53
C LEU A 63 7.87 14.98 -0.20
N TRP A 64 8.61 14.21 -0.98
CA TRP A 64 10.05 14.05 -0.75
C TRP A 64 10.85 15.34 -0.99
N ARG A 65 10.39 16.20 -1.89
CA ARG A 65 11.00 17.52 -2.15
C ARG A 65 10.65 18.54 -1.09
N ASP A 66 9.47 18.44 -0.50
CA ASP A 66 9.04 19.34 0.56
C ASP A 66 9.64 18.94 1.91
N ARG A 67 10.60 19.73 2.38
CA ARG A 67 11.25 19.52 3.68
C ARG A 67 10.37 19.91 4.87
N GLN A 68 9.29 20.67 4.63
CA GLN A 68 8.35 21.11 5.68
C GLN A 68 7.12 20.21 5.78
N ARG A 69 7.03 19.16 4.93
CA ARG A 69 5.91 18.23 4.92
C ARG A 69 5.67 17.57 6.28
N ALA A 70 4.41 17.30 6.58
CA ALA A 70 4.06 16.44 7.69
C ALA A 70 4.41 14.97 7.38
N ASN A 71 5.09 14.29 8.29
CA ASN A 71 5.36 12.85 8.14
C ASN A 71 4.08 11.99 8.16
N SER A 72 2.97 12.53 8.70
CA SER A 72 1.64 11.91 8.66
C SER A 72 1.15 11.63 7.25
N GLU A 73 1.33 12.58 6.30
CA GLU A 73 0.89 12.41 4.90
C GLU A 73 1.60 11.23 4.22
N VAL A 74 2.91 11.10 4.43
CA VAL A 74 3.67 9.96 3.90
C VAL A 74 3.22 8.66 4.54
N LYS A 75 2.94 8.66 5.85
CA LYS A 75 2.44 7.52 6.60
C LYS A 75 1.07 7.07 6.09
N GLU A 76 0.17 8.00 5.81
CA GLU A 76 -1.16 7.71 5.27
C GLU A 76 -1.07 7.05 3.89
N LEU A 77 -0.28 7.61 2.96
CA LEU A 77 -0.04 7.01 1.64
C LEU A 77 0.52 5.57 1.75
N ALA A 78 1.44 5.36 2.69
CA ALA A 78 2.00 4.03 2.93
C ALA A 78 0.94 3.08 3.53
N ALA A 79 0.10 3.53 4.47
CA ALA A 79 -0.97 2.74 5.06
C ALA A 79 -2.04 2.34 4.03
N GLU A 80 -2.41 3.24 3.13
CA GLU A 80 -3.31 2.93 2.01
C GLU A 80 -2.73 1.85 1.10
N GLN A 81 -1.44 1.90 0.81
CA GLN A 81 -0.76 0.88 0.00
C GLN A 81 -0.73 -0.48 0.71
N VAL A 82 -0.45 -0.50 2.01
CA VAL A 82 -0.53 -1.74 2.82
C VAL A 82 -1.93 -2.33 2.76
N ALA A 83 -2.98 -1.51 2.90
CA ALA A 83 -4.36 -1.97 2.79
C ALA A 83 -4.69 -2.52 1.40
N ALA A 84 -4.21 -1.86 0.33
CA ALA A 84 -4.38 -2.33 -1.04
C ALA A 84 -3.68 -3.68 -1.28
N LEU A 85 -2.47 -3.85 -0.77
CA LEU A 85 -1.75 -5.13 -0.83
C LEU A 85 -2.49 -6.23 -0.06
N GLY A 86 -3.04 -5.91 1.12
CA GLY A 86 -3.85 -6.86 1.90
C GLY A 86 -5.07 -7.36 1.12
N ARG A 87 -5.79 -6.47 0.45
CA ARG A 87 -6.91 -6.87 -0.43
C ARG A 87 -6.43 -7.79 -1.58
N ARG A 88 -5.33 -7.43 -2.23
CA ARG A 88 -4.77 -8.23 -3.32
C ARG A 88 -4.31 -9.61 -2.88
N ILE A 89 -3.73 -9.73 -1.68
CA ILE A 89 -3.38 -11.02 -1.08
C ILE A 89 -4.65 -11.87 -0.89
N GLY A 90 -5.74 -11.29 -0.35
CA GLY A 90 -6.99 -11.99 -0.18
C GLY A 90 -7.60 -12.48 -1.50
N GLU A 91 -7.57 -11.65 -2.55
CA GLU A 91 -8.02 -12.04 -3.90
C GLU A 91 -7.19 -13.21 -4.47
N LEU A 92 -5.86 -13.12 -4.36
CA LEU A 92 -4.96 -14.18 -4.83
C LEU A 92 -5.15 -15.49 -4.06
N GLU A 93 -5.38 -15.41 -2.75
CA GLU A 93 -5.65 -16.59 -1.93
C GLU A 93 -7.00 -17.23 -2.31
N ALA A 94 -8.04 -16.44 -2.58
CA ALA A 94 -9.32 -16.95 -3.08
C ALA A 94 -9.17 -17.66 -4.43
N MET A 95 -8.42 -17.08 -5.37
CA MET A 95 -8.10 -17.71 -6.66
C MET A 95 -7.34 -19.02 -6.48
N ARG A 96 -6.35 -19.02 -5.58
CA ARG A 96 -5.56 -20.20 -5.25
C ARG A 96 -6.45 -21.32 -4.71
N GLN A 97 -7.37 -21.02 -3.80
CA GLN A 97 -8.29 -22.01 -3.23
C GLN A 97 -9.24 -22.57 -4.28
N ALA A 98 -9.78 -21.72 -5.17
CA ALA A 98 -10.62 -22.17 -6.28
C ALA A 98 -9.86 -23.17 -7.17
N LEU A 99 -8.63 -22.82 -7.58
CA LEU A 99 -7.80 -23.72 -8.40
C LEU A 99 -7.45 -25.04 -7.66
N LEU A 100 -7.16 -24.98 -6.37
CA LEU A 100 -6.89 -26.18 -5.58
C LEU A 100 -8.11 -27.12 -5.54
N HIS A 101 -9.31 -26.56 -5.40
CA HIS A 101 -10.56 -27.34 -5.44
C HIS A 101 -10.72 -28.05 -6.79
N LEU A 102 -10.50 -27.34 -7.90
CA LEU A 102 -10.56 -27.90 -9.24
C LEU A 102 -9.50 -29.00 -9.48
N VAL A 103 -8.28 -28.78 -8.98
CA VAL A 103 -7.20 -29.78 -9.06
C VAL A 103 -7.57 -31.07 -8.28
N GLN A 104 -8.17 -30.90 -7.09
CA GLN A 104 -8.61 -32.05 -6.28
C GLN A 104 -9.78 -32.81 -6.91
N ALA A 105 -10.66 -32.10 -7.62
CA ALA A 105 -11.77 -32.73 -8.35
C ALA A 105 -11.34 -33.43 -9.65
N CYS A 106 -10.18 -33.10 -10.20
CA CYS A 106 -9.63 -33.69 -11.40
C CYS A 106 -8.90 -35.00 -11.09
N HIS A 107 -9.35 -36.11 -11.70
CA HIS A 107 -8.72 -37.42 -11.48
C HIS A 107 -7.41 -37.61 -12.25
N GLY A 108 -7.06 -36.70 -13.19
CA GLY A 108 -5.83 -36.77 -13.98
C GLY A 108 -5.76 -37.98 -14.92
N ASP A 109 -6.91 -38.61 -15.24
CA ASP A 109 -7.01 -39.78 -16.12
C ASP A 109 -7.29 -39.33 -17.58
N GLY A 110 -7.30 -40.33 -18.51
CA GLY A 110 -7.52 -40.08 -19.93
C GLY A 110 -8.97 -39.82 -20.34
N ARG A 111 -9.87 -39.48 -19.41
CA ARG A 111 -11.26 -39.14 -19.73
C ARG A 111 -11.37 -37.75 -20.38
N PRO A 112 -12.31 -37.59 -21.34
CA PRO A 112 -12.49 -36.28 -21.99
C PRO A 112 -13.10 -35.22 -21.05
N ASP A 113 -13.79 -35.63 -19.99
CA ASP A 113 -14.46 -34.73 -19.05
C ASP A 113 -13.45 -34.20 -18.04
N CYS A 114 -13.11 -32.92 -18.15
CA CYS A 114 -12.15 -32.26 -17.28
C CYS A 114 -12.84 -31.13 -16.46
N PRO A 115 -13.03 -31.32 -15.15
CA PRO A 115 -13.70 -30.31 -14.31
C PRO A 115 -13.06 -28.92 -14.38
N ILE A 116 -11.75 -28.87 -14.60
CA ILE A 116 -11.04 -27.60 -14.73
C ILE A 116 -11.43 -26.85 -16.02
N LEU A 117 -11.50 -27.58 -17.14
CA LEU A 117 -11.88 -27.02 -18.44
C LEU A 117 -13.37 -26.63 -18.47
N GLU A 118 -14.21 -27.41 -17.83
CA GLU A 118 -15.65 -27.15 -17.70
C GLU A 118 -15.91 -25.90 -16.88
N ASP A 119 -15.23 -25.73 -15.72
CA ASP A 119 -15.36 -24.53 -14.88
C ASP A 119 -14.88 -23.28 -15.63
N LEU A 120 -13.74 -23.36 -16.31
CA LEU A 120 -13.19 -22.23 -17.10
C LEU A 120 -14.05 -21.91 -18.33
N ALA A 121 -14.78 -22.89 -18.91
CA ALA A 121 -15.68 -22.66 -20.03
C ALA A 121 -17.04 -22.09 -19.58
N THR A 122 -17.38 -22.25 -18.31
CA THR A 122 -18.63 -21.74 -17.74
C THR A 122 -18.42 -20.27 -17.37
N THR A 123 -19.18 -19.36 -17.97
CA THR A 123 -19.14 -17.91 -17.67
C THR A 123 -19.84 -17.61 -16.33
N ALA A 124 -19.47 -18.31 -15.27
CA ALA A 124 -19.93 -17.97 -13.93
C ALA A 124 -19.09 -16.82 -13.36
N PRO A 125 -19.71 -15.76 -12.79
CA PRO A 125 -18.95 -14.75 -12.07
C PRO A 125 -18.20 -15.43 -10.91
N ALA A 126 -16.92 -15.09 -10.74
CA ALA A 126 -16.13 -15.57 -9.62
C ALA A 126 -16.93 -15.46 -8.31
N PRO A 127 -16.90 -16.47 -7.41
CA PRO A 127 -17.65 -16.41 -6.17
C PRO A 127 -17.23 -15.15 -5.41
N ALA A 128 -18.17 -14.23 -5.22
CA ALA A 128 -17.99 -13.08 -4.36
C ALA A 128 -17.50 -13.60 -3.00
N ALA A 129 -16.38 -13.09 -2.51
CA ALA A 129 -15.86 -13.43 -1.20
C ALA A 129 -17.01 -13.37 -0.20
N ALA A 130 -17.29 -14.49 0.45
CA ALA A 130 -18.37 -14.58 1.42
C ALA A 130 -18.18 -13.46 2.46
N PRO A 131 -19.20 -12.63 2.75
CA PRO A 131 -19.11 -11.63 3.79
C PRO A 131 -18.81 -12.38 5.09
N GLY A 132 -17.65 -12.06 5.70
CA GLY A 132 -17.19 -12.68 6.93
C GLY A 132 -18.33 -12.81 7.91
N SER A 133 -18.56 -14.02 8.39
CA SER A 133 -19.56 -14.34 9.41
C SER A 133 -19.37 -13.40 10.61
N ARG A 134 -20.23 -12.41 10.72
CA ARG A 134 -20.34 -11.59 11.93
C ARG A 134 -20.69 -12.56 13.06
N ARG A 135 -19.72 -12.86 13.90
CA ARG A 135 -19.98 -13.51 15.18
C ARG A 135 -21.06 -12.68 15.89
N PRO A 136 -22.17 -13.27 16.34
CA PRO A 136 -23.18 -12.54 17.09
C PRO A 136 -22.51 -11.99 18.35
N VAL A 137 -22.48 -10.67 18.48
CA VAL A 137 -22.09 -10.00 19.72
C VAL A 137 -23.17 -10.32 20.72
N SER A 138 -22.88 -11.15 21.70
CA SER A 138 -23.74 -11.41 22.84
C SER A 138 -24.04 -10.07 23.50
N ARG A 139 -25.32 -9.67 23.50
CA ARG A 139 -25.80 -8.51 24.25
C ARG A 139 -25.56 -8.79 25.73
N GLY A 140 -24.45 -8.34 26.26
CA GLY A 140 -24.19 -8.24 27.70
C GLY A 140 -25.20 -7.28 28.33
N ARG A 141 -25.93 -7.81 29.27
CA ARG A 141 -26.88 -7.17 30.17
C ARG A 141 -26.25 -5.94 30.79
N ALA A 142 -26.92 -4.79 30.71
CA ALA A 142 -26.55 -3.55 31.37
C ALA A 142 -26.48 -3.72 32.88
N PRO A 143 -25.44 -3.24 33.57
CA PRO A 143 -25.51 -3.09 35.00
C PRO A 143 -26.22 -1.79 35.38
N THR A 144 -27.19 -1.93 36.26
CA THR A 144 -27.99 -0.93 36.94
C THR A 144 -27.11 0.14 37.62
N SER A 145 -27.60 1.36 37.53
CA SER A 145 -27.13 2.59 38.17
C SER A 145 -26.58 2.43 39.59
N ALA A 146 -25.33 2.80 39.83
CA ALA A 146 -24.81 3.14 41.13
C ALA A 146 -24.39 4.61 41.17
N ARG A 147 -24.98 5.32 42.10
CA ARG A 147 -24.92 6.74 42.43
C ARG A 147 -23.52 7.35 42.40
N LEU A 148 -23.49 8.53 41.82
CA LEU A 148 -22.48 9.56 41.97
C LEU A 148 -22.10 9.81 43.45
N ARG A 149 -20.82 9.69 43.76
CA ARG A 149 -20.20 10.42 44.85
C ARG A 149 -19.19 11.40 44.24
N ARG A 150 -19.48 12.68 44.45
CA ARG A 150 -18.58 13.80 44.14
C ARG A 150 -17.41 13.76 45.12
N GLY A 151 -16.20 13.50 44.61
CA GLY A 151 -14.95 13.67 45.35
C GLY A 151 -14.21 14.88 44.82
N ALA A 152 -13.93 15.83 45.70
CA ALA A 152 -13.26 17.09 45.44
C ALA A 152 -11.83 16.85 44.95
N TRP A 153 -11.48 17.51 43.84
CA TRP A 153 -10.10 17.62 43.36
C TRP A 153 -9.41 18.76 44.12
N ASP A 154 -8.48 18.39 44.99
CA ASP A 154 -7.56 19.30 45.66
C ASP A 154 -6.48 19.79 44.66
N ARG A 155 -6.42 21.10 44.49
CA ARG A 155 -5.44 21.81 43.69
C ARG A 155 -4.16 21.95 44.49
N ARG A 156 -3.12 21.18 44.12
CA ARG A 156 -1.74 21.53 44.48
C ARG A 156 -0.86 21.38 43.26
N SER A 157 -0.53 22.52 42.66
CA SER A 157 0.55 22.65 41.65
C SER A 157 1.89 22.64 42.37
N PRO A 158 2.90 21.89 41.93
CA PRO A 158 4.28 22.16 42.32
C PRO A 158 4.88 23.21 41.37
N GLY A 159 5.46 24.25 41.96
CA GLY A 159 6.17 25.33 41.29
C GLY A 159 7.51 24.90 40.67
N PRO A 160 8.09 25.70 39.79
CA PRO A 160 9.30 25.37 39.04
C PRO A 160 10.55 25.36 39.93
N PRO A 161 11.57 24.53 39.61
CA PRO A 161 12.82 24.49 40.34
C PRO A 161 13.67 25.75 40.04
N ALA A 162 14.27 26.28 41.10
CA ALA A 162 15.14 27.44 41.10
C ALA A 162 16.45 27.15 40.37
N ASP A 163 16.82 28.12 39.54
CA ASP A 163 18.13 28.33 38.91
C ASP A 163 19.22 28.45 40.01
N ARG A 164 20.25 27.60 39.97
CA ARG A 164 21.51 27.79 40.67
C ARG A 164 22.62 27.95 39.67
N ARG A 165 22.96 29.23 39.44
CA ARG A 165 24.31 29.62 38.96
C ARG A 165 25.35 29.39 40.08
N SER A 166 26.41 28.75 39.78
CA SER A 166 27.79 29.05 40.17
C SER A 166 28.72 28.20 39.30
#